data_e0d841d83dc7edf34367e1e4386ff2af
#
_entry.id   e0d841d83dc7edf34367e1e4386ff2af
#
_cell.length_a   1.000
_cell.length_b   1.000
_cell.length_c   1.000
_cell.angle_alpha   90.00
_cell.angle_beta   90.00
_cell.angle_gamma   90.00
#
_symmetry.space_group_name_H-M   'P 1'
#
loop_
_entity.id
_entity.type
_entity.pdbx_description
1 polymer ?
#
loop_
_entity_poly.entity_id
_entity_poly.type
_entity_poly.pdbx_seq_one_letter_code
_entity_poly.pdbx_strand_id
1 'polypeptide(L)'
;MRDPFELTDEAPVYVISVAAQLSGLHPQTLRQYDRMGLVSPGRTAGRGRRYSSRDIFMLREVQRLSQDEGINLAGIKRILELEHEAAVLRERVVALEIDLAQTLSAAAAMLGQLSTRRPQLER
;
A
#
# COMPACT_ATOMS: atom_id res chain seq x y z
N MET A 1 3.33 2.87 15.03
CA MET A 1 3.49 4.28 14.66
C MET A 1 4.07 4.37 13.25
N ARG A 2 3.52 5.25 12.46
CA ARG A 2 3.98 5.39 11.08
C ARG A 2 5.28 6.19 11.05
N ASP A 3 6.25 5.67 10.32
CA ASP A 3 7.52 6.35 10.13
C ASP A 3 7.27 7.61 9.28
N PRO A 4 7.78 8.78 9.69
CA PRO A 4 7.64 9.99 8.87
C PRO A 4 8.16 9.81 7.45
N PHE A 5 9.12 8.92 7.23
CA PHE A 5 9.66 8.65 5.91
C PHE A 5 8.68 7.91 5.01
N GLU A 6 7.74 7.18 5.56
CA GLU A 6 6.73 6.49 4.76
C GLU A 6 5.86 7.45 3.95
N LEU A 7 5.62 8.64 4.48
CA LEU A 7 4.84 9.65 3.77
C LEU A 7 5.56 10.17 2.54
N THR A 8 6.91 10.13 2.52
CA THR A 8 7.70 10.60 1.40
C THR A 8 8.03 9.49 0.40
N ASP A 9 7.81 8.22 0.76
CA ASP A 9 8.09 7.09 -0.13
C ASP A 9 7.26 7.13 -1.41
N GLU A 10 6.10 7.74 -1.37
CA GLU A 10 5.23 7.87 -2.52
C GLU A 10 5.43 9.19 -3.26
N ALA A 11 6.28 10.08 -2.74
CA ALA A 11 6.53 11.36 -3.40
C ALA A 11 7.31 11.16 -4.70
N PRO A 12 6.82 11.67 -5.84
CA PRO A 12 7.46 11.47 -7.14
C PRO A 12 8.61 12.48 -7.29
N VAL A 13 9.80 12.06 -6.88
CA VAL A 13 10.96 12.96 -6.81
C VAL A 13 12.11 12.62 -7.77
N TYR A 14 12.14 11.41 -8.33
CA TYR A 14 13.29 10.96 -9.11
C TYR A 14 12.99 10.95 -10.61
N VAL A 15 13.84 11.65 -11.39
CA VAL A 15 13.80 11.52 -12.86
C VAL A 15 14.26 10.13 -13.26
N ILE A 16 13.90 9.70 -14.48
CA ILE A 16 14.17 8.35 -14.95
C ILE A 16 15.64 7.94 -14.86
N SER A 17 16.57 8.87 -15.16
CA SER A 17 18.01 8.54 -15.09
C SER A 17 18.45 8.20 -13.68
N VAL A 18 17.95 8.92 -12.69
CA VAL A 18 18.26 8.66 -11.29
C VAL A 18 17.56 7.38 -10.82
N ALA A 19 16.30 7.19 -11.20
CA ALA A 19 15.56 5.99 -10.87
C ALA A 19 16.25 4.74 -11.45
N ALA A 20 16.76 4.85 -12.65
CA ALA A 20 17.52 3.76 -13.28
C ALA A 20 18.78 3.41 -12.47
N GLN A 21 19.51 4.42 -12.04
CA GLN A 21 20.70 4.21 -11.20
C GLN A 21 20.33 3.55 -9.86
N LEU A 22 19.32 4.07 -9.19
CA LEU A 22 18.91 3.57 -7.89
C LEU A 22 18.33 2.16 -7.95
N SER A 23 17.66 1.82 -9.03
CA SER A 23 17.10 0.47 -9.21
C SER A 23 18.09 -0.51 -9.79
N GLY A 24 19.20 -0.03 -10.36
CA GLY A 24 20.16 -0.89 -11.05
C GLY A 24 19.67 -1.37 -12.41
N LEU A 25 18.69 -0.69 -13.00
CA LEU A 25 18.10 -1.06 -14.28
C LEU A 25 18.42 -0.02 -15.35
N HIS A 26 18.38 -0.45 -16.60
CA HIS A 26 18.57 0.46 -17.72
C HIS A 26 17.32 1.34 -17.90
N PRO A 27 17.48 2.63 -18.28
CA PRO A 27 16.31 3.49 -18.52
C PRO A 27 15.30 2.91 -19.51
N GLN A 28 15.75 2.18 -20.52
CA GLN A 28 14.84 1.54 -21.47
C GLN A 28 13.98 0.46 -20.80
N THR A 29 14.52 -0.23 -19.80
CA THR A 29 13.76 -1.19 -19.03
C THR A 29 12.66 -0.49 -18.24
N LEU A 30 12.96 0.68 -17.66
CA LEU A 30 11.96 1.48 -16.96
C LEU A 30 10.85 1.92 -17.91
N ARG A 31 11.21 2.34 -19.11
CA ARG A 31 10.21 2.74 -20.13
C ARG A 31 9.34 1.55 -20.55
N GLN A 32 9.94 0.37 -20.68
CA GLN A 32 9.20 -0.85 -21.00
C GLN A 32 8.20 -1.17 -19.90
N TYR A 33 8.62 -1.13 -18.65
CA TYR A 33 7.74 -1.42 -17.53
C TYR A 33 6.61 -0.39 -17.41
N ASP A 34 6.89 0.86 -17.73
CA ASP A 34 5.87 1.91 -17.80
C ASP A 34 4.82 1.59 -18.88
N ARG A 35 5.28 1.25 -20.09
CA ARG A 35 4.38 0.90 -21.20
C ARG A 35 3.52 -0.32 -20.87
N MET A 36 4.05 -1.25 -20.11
CA MET A 36 3.33 -2.47 -19.73
C MET A 36 2.41 -2.26 -18.53
N GLY A 37 2.49 -1.11 -17.90
CA GLY A 37 1.68 -0.82 -16.72
C GLY A 37 2.16 -1.55 -15.47
N LEU A 38 3.45 -1.92 -15.42
CA LEU A 38 4.04 -2.57 -14.25
C LEU A 38 4.43 -1.57 -13.19
N VAL A 39 5.28 -0.62 -13.57
CA VAL A 39 5.71 0.48 -12.71
C VAL A 39 5.75 1.73 -13.56
N SER A 40 4.99 2.74 -13.19
CA SER A 40 4.87 3.97 -13.95
C SER A 40 5.21 5.17 -13.10
N PRO A 41 5.93 6.16 -13.65
CA PRO A 41 6.23 7.38 -12.90
C PRO A 41 4.97 8.20 -12.70
N GLY A 42 4.86 8.83 -11.53
CA GLY A 42 3.78 9.75 -11.23
C GLY A 42 4.05 11.11 -11.84
N ARG A 43 3.01 11.93 -11.91
CA ARG A 43 3.14 13.30 -12.39
C ARG A 43 3.34 14.26 -11.23
N THR A 44 4.19 15.24 -11.43
CA THR A 44 4.38 16.33 -10.49
C THR A 44 3.90 17.63 -11.10
N ALA A 45 3.45 18.56 -10.28
CA ALA A 45 3.03 19.86 -10.75
C ALA A 45 4.23 20.61 -11.38
N GLY A 46 4.18 20.82 -12.69
CA GLY A 46 5.19 21.60 -13.42
C GLY A 46 6.53 20.92 -13.65
N ARG A 47 6.72 19.68 -13.23
CA ARG A 47 8.02 18.99 -13.33
C ARG A 47 8.00 17.74 -14.22
N GLY A 48 6.87 17.43 -14.81
CA GLY A 48 6.73 16.22 -15.59
C GLY A 48 6.63 14.97 -14.74
N ARG A 49 7.04 13.83 -15.30
CA ARG A 49 6.87 12.51 -14.66
C ARG A 49 8.11 12.14 -13.86
N ARG A 50 7.87 11.63 -12.65
CA ARG A 50 8.94 11.25 -11.75
C ARG A 50 8.59 9.98 -11.00
N TYR A 51 9.63 9.23 -10.63
CA TYR A 51 9.48 8.01 -9.84
C TYR A 51 9.59 8.33 -8.36
N SER A 52 8.84 7.59 -7.55
CA SER A 52 8.94 7.67 -6.10
C SER A 52 9.95 6.64 -5.58
N SER A 53 10.29 6.73 -4.29
CA SER A 53 11.10 5.70 -3.64
C SER A 53 10.38 4.35 -3.67
N ARG A 54 9.08 4.35 -3.50
CA ARG A 54 8.27 3.14 -3.60
C ARG A 54 8.35 2.54 -5.00
N ASP A 55 8.30 3.37 -6.02
CA ASP A 55 8.45 2.90 -7.41
C ASP A 55 9.80 2.22 -7.62
N ILE A 56 10.87 2.78 -7.05
CA ILE A 56 12.20 2.18 -7.15
C ILE A 56 12.23 0.81 -6.48
N PHE A 57 11.60 0.69 -5.32
CA PHE A 57 11.44 -0.60 -4.65
C PHE A 57 10.69 -1.59 -5.56
N MET A 58 9.60 -1.16 -6.18
CA MET A 58 8.82 -1.99 -7.08
C MET A 58 9.61 -2.40 -8.32
N LEU A 59 10.43 -1.50 -8.87
CA LEU A 59 11.30 -1.82 -9.99
C LEU A 59 12.25 -2.97 -9.64
N ARG A 60 12.83 -2.93 -8.45
CA ARG A 60 13.70 -4.01 -7.98
C ARG A 60 12.93 -5.30 -7.77
N GLU A 61 11.71 -5.22 -7.27
CA GLU A 61 10.86 -6.38 -7.05
C GLU A 61 10.49 -7.05 -8.37
N VAL A 62 10.13 -6.27 -9.40
CA VAL A 62 9.85 -6.80 -10.74
C VAL A 62 11.10 -7.50 -11.28
N GLN A 63 12.27 -6.90 -11.11
CA GLN A 63 13.54 -7.47 -11.54
C GLN A 63 13.79 -8.81 -10.83
N ARG A 64 13.58 -8.86 -9.53
CA ARG A 64 13.77 -10.09 -8.75
C ARG A 64 12.83 -11.19 -9.22
N LEU A 65 11.56 -10.88 -9.40
CA LEU A 65 10.58 -11.86 -9.86
C LEU A 65 10.93 -12.39 -11.25
N SER A 66 11.43 -11.52 -12.12
CA SER A 66 11.81 -11.88 -13.48
C SER A 66 13.09 -12.72 -13.50
N GLN A 67 14.13 -12.28 -12.81
CA GLN A 67 15.47 -12.88 -12.90
C GLN A 67 15.63 -14.07 -11.97
N ASP A 68 15.22 -13.92 -10.72
CA ASP A 68 15.45 -14.97 -9.71
C ASP A 68 14.37 -16.03 -9.72
N GLU A 69 13.13 -15.63 -9.97
CA GLU A 69 11.98 -16.53 -9.94
C GLU A 69 11.58 -17.02 -11.34
N GLY A 70 12.14 -16.43 -12.39
CA GLY A 70 11.86 -16.82 -13.76
C GLY A 70 10.44 -16.57 -14.23
N ILE A 71 9.74 -15.61 -13.61
CA ILE A 71 8.36 -15.30 -13.96
C ILE A 71 8.35 -14.33 -15.15
N ASN A 72 7.53 -14.58 -16.15
CA ASN A 72 7.43 -13.66 -17.27
C ASN A 72 6.70 -12.37 -16.86
N LEU A 73 6.86 -11.31 -17.66
CA LEU A 73 6.35 -9.99 -17.29
C LEU A 73 4.83 -9.95 -17.18
N ALA A 74 4.10 -10.72 -17.99
CA ALA A 74 2.65 -10.80 -17.87
C ALA A 74 2.23 -11.41 -16.53
N GLY A 75 2.93 -12.46 -16.10
CA GLY A 75 2.71 -13.07 -14.79
C GLY A 75 3.04 -12.14 -13.66
N ILE A 76 4.15 -11.38 -13.78
CA ILE A 76 4.53 -10.40 -12.78
C ILE A 76 3.44 -9.31 -12.65
N LYS A 77 2.92 -8.82 -13.77
CA LYS A 77 1.85 -7.84 -13.75
C LYS A 77 0.65 -8.37 -12.97
N ARG A 78 0.27 -9.62 -13.21
CA ARG A 78 -0.84 -10.25 -12.50
C ARG A 78 -0.55 -10.40 -11.02
N ILE A 79 0.68 -10.76 -10.66
CA ILE A 79 1.11 -10.86 -9.26
C ILE A 79 0.96 -9.52 -8.57
N LEU A 80 1.45 -8.44 -9.19
CA LEU A 80 1.37 -7.10 -8.61
C LEU A 80 -0.08 -6.66 -8.42
N GLU A 81 -0.94 -6.95 -9.39
CA GLU A 81 -2.37 -6.66 -9.27
C GLU A 81 -3.00 -7.40 -8.08
N LEU A 82 -2.67 -8.67 -7.94
CA LEU A 82 -3.19 -9.49 -6.85
C LEU A 82 -2.65 -9.04 -5.49
N GLU A 83 -1.38 -8.67 -5.43
CA GLU A 83 -0.79 -8.14 -4.21
C GLU A 83 -1.46 -6.83 -3.79
N HIS A 84 -1.78 -5.98 -4.76
CA HIS A 84 -2.50 -4.74 -4.49
C HIS A 84 -3.92 -5.04 -3.97
N GLU A 85 -4.63 -5.95 -4.62
CA GLU A 85 -5.96 -6.36 -4.16
C GLU A 85 -5.90 -6.94 -2.74
N ALA A 86 -4.91 -7.76 -2.46
CA ALA A 86 -4.71 -8.33 -1.14
C ALA A 86 -4.46 -7.25 -0.09
N ALA A 87 -3.65 -6.24 -0.43
CA ALA A 87 -3.36 -5.14 0.47
C ALA A 87 -4.63 -4.34 0.80
N VAL A 88 -5.44 -4.05 -0.22
CA VAL A 88 -6.71 -3.34 -0.04
C VAL A 88 -7.65 -4.14 0.86
N LEU A 89 -7.74 -5.45 0.62
CA LEU A 89 -8.59 -6.31 1.44
C LEU A 89 -8.10 -6.41 2.89
N ARG A 90 -6.79 -6.44 3.10
CA ARG A 90 -6.22 -6.44 4.45
C ARG A 90 -6.57 -5.15 5.20
N GLU A 91 -6.48 -4.01 4.52
CA GLU A 91 -6.88 -2.73 5.10
C GLU A 91 -8.36 -2.74 5.47
N ARG A 92 -9.19 -3.32 4.60
CA ARG A 92 -10.62 -3.44 4.88
C ARG A 92 -10.89 -4.33 6.09
N VAL A 93 -10.16 -5.43 6.21
CA VAL A 93 -10.28 -6.32 7.36
C VAL A 93 -9.93 -5.58 8.65
N VAL A 94 -8.81 -4.85 8.65
CA VAL A 94 -8.41 -4.07 9.83
C VAL A 94 -9.47 -3.05 10.20
N ALA A 95 -10.01 -2.33 9.22
CA ALA A 95 -11.06 -1.33 9.46
C ALA A 95 -12.31 -1.97 10.06
N LEU A 96 -12.72 -3.12 9.54
CA LEU A 96 -13.89 -3.85 10.05
C LEU A 96 -13.65 -4.40 11.46
N GLU A 97 -12.44 -4.85 11.74
CA GLU A 97 -12.07 -5.32 13.08
C GLU A 97 -12.14 -4.17 14.09
N ILE A 98 -11.68 -2.98 13.71
CA ILE A 98 -11.75 -1.80 14.56
C ILE A 98 -13.21 -1.42 14.81
N ASP A 99 -14.02 -1.38 13.74
CA ASP A 99 -15.45 -1.06 13.86
C ASP A 99 -16.16 -2.07 14.78
N LEU A 100 -15.86 -3.33 14.62
CA LEU A 100 -16.44 -4.38 15.45
C LEU A 100 -16.05 -4.20 16.91
N ALA A 101 -14.78 -3.95 17.18
CA ALA A 101 -14.29 -3.73 18.53
C ALA A 101 -14.97 -2.53 19.20
N GLN A 102 -15.12 -1.45 18.44
CA GLN A 102 -15.79 -0.23 18.94
C GLN A 102 -17.26 -0.49 19.21
N THR A 103 -17.93 -1.23 18.32
CA THR A 103 -19.33 -1.56 18.48
C THR A 103 -19.55 -2.45 19.70
N LEU A 104 -18.70 -3.46 19.89
CA LEU A 104 -18.79 -4.35 21.05
C LEU A 104 -18.51 -3.59 22.35
N SER A 105 -17.55 -2.68 22.34
CA SER A 105 -17.22 -1.87 23.49
C SER A 105 -18.39 -0.95 23.87
N ALA A 106 -19.02 -0.33 22.86
CA ALA A 106 -20.19 0.53 23.09
C ALA A 106 -21.36 -0.29 23.63
N ALA A 107 -21.60 -1.47 23.11
CA ALA A 107 -22.66 -2.36 23.59
C ALA A 107 -22.41 -2.77 25.03
N ALA A 108 -21.18 -3.12 25.37
CA ALA A 108 -20.81 -3.49 26.74
C ALA A 108 -21.02 -2.31 27.69
N ALA A 109 -20.66 -1.10 27.26
CA ALA A 109 -20.87 0.11 28.07
C ALA A 109 -22.36 0.35 28.31
N MET A 110 -23.19 0.16 27.28
CA MET A 110 -24.64 0.32 27.42
C MET A 110 -25.23 -0.71 28.39
N LEU A 111 -24.80 -1.95 28.30
CA LEU A 111 -25.23 -2.99 29.21
C LEU A 111 -24.79 -2.70 30.65
N GLY A 112 -23.59 -2.17 30.80
CA GLY A 112 -23.09 -1.75 32.11
C GLY A 112 -23.94 -0.62 32.69
N GLN A 113 -24.32 0.35 31.88
CA GLN A 113 -25.17 1.46 32.32
C GLN A 113 -26.55 0.96 32.72
N LEU A 114 -27.12 0.04 31.95
CA LEU A 114 -28.42 -0.53 32.29
C LEU A 114 -28.36 -1.28 33.60
N SER A 115 -27.27 -1.99 33.84
CA SER A 115 -27.08 -2.71 35.10
C SER A 115 -26.96 -1.77 36.28
N THR A 116 -26.20 -0.66 36.15
CA THR A 116 -26.04 0.32 37.24
C THR A 116 -27.26 1.18 37.44
N ARG A 117 -28.11 1.32 36.43
CA ARG A 117 -29.35 2.12 36.53
C ARG A 117 -30.52 1.32 37.06
N ARG A 118 -30.30 0.06 37.34
CA ARG A 118 -31.35 -0.77 37.84
C ARG A 118 -31.91 -0.21 39.11
N PRO A 119 -33.21 0.00 39.20
CA PRO A 119 -33.79 0.57 40.42
C PRO A 119 -33.65 -0.39 41.58
N GLN A 120 -33.53 0.19 42.71
CA GLN A 120 -33.47 -0.59 43.96
C GLN A 120 -34.88 -0.88 44.35
N LEU A 121 -35.24 -2.14 44.31
CA LEU A 121 -36.60 -2.56 44.58
C LEU A 121 -36.86 -2.92 46.02
N GLU A 122 -35.81 -3.13 46.76
CA GLU A 122 -35.98 -3.43 48.14
C GLU A 122 -36.00 -2.15 48.96
N ARG A 123 -37.08 -1.75 49.24
CA ARG A 123 -37.16 -0.52 50.05
C ARG A 123 -38.32 -0.64 51.00
#